data_5c7a238c5ba663b021a50c94ecf1bd38
#
_entry.id   5c7a238c5ba663b021a50c94ecf1bd38
#
_cell.length_a   1.000
_cell.length_b   1.000
_cell.length_c   1.000
_cell.angle_alpha   90.00
_cell.angle_beta   90.00
_cell.angle_gamma   90.00
#
_symmetry.space_group_name_H-M   'P 1'
#
loop_
_entity.id
_entity.type
_entity.pdbx_description
1 polymer ?
#
loop_
_entity_poly.entity_id
_entity_poly.type
_entity_poly.pdbx_seq_one_letter_code
_entity_poly.pdbx_strand_id
1 'polypeptide(L)'
;GLVSTDGRYIQMMIIVGDEPMSQRSMDSVALARDALARYSDQMGWMAGTWVVGTPAILYDISDVVDSEFSWIEVGVMVLIYILLLLVLGSYLTPVRSLATIMMSVVWTLGMLQLVFAHVLGAEVVWIVPIVLFVICLGLGMDYDILLTTRIREGKVRGFSNDDAIRDALARSGGIITLCGLIMGGTFLTLLISGSTMLQEIGFALGFAILVDSLLVVPYVVPALMHLMGDWSWKGPRFLRRIHGGESD
;
A
#
# COMPACT_ATOMS: atom_id res chain seq x y z
N GLY A 1 -34.37 -23.09 -12.09
CA GLY A 1 -33.92 -23.71 -10.86
C GLY A 1 -33.79 -25.22 -11.03
N LEU A 2 -32.76 -25.81 -10.44
CA LEU A 2 -32.56 -27.26 -10.41
C LEU A 2 -33.00 -27.74 -9.02
N VAL A 3 -33.89 -28.72 -8.99
CA VAL A 3 -34.32 -29.41 -7.77
C VAL A 3 -33.54 -30.70 -7.67
N SER A 4 -32.97 -31.01 -6.50
CA SER A 4 -32.27 -32.29 -6.30
C SER A 4 -33.21 -33.48 -6.41
N THR A 5 -32.69 -34.65 -6.74
CA THR A 5 -33.47 -35.86 -6.93
C THR A 5 -34.21 -36.32 -5.66
N ASP A 6 -33.74 -35.95 -4.50
CA ASP A 6 -34.36 -36.22 -3.19
C ASP A 6 -35.34 -35.12 -2.73
N GLY A 7 -35.51 -34.05 -3.54
CA GLY A 7 -36.41 -32.92 -3.26
C GLY A 7 -35.99 -32.03 -2.10
N ARG A 8 -34.78 -32.22 -1.53
CA ARG A 8 -34.32 -31.50 -0.35
C ARG A 8 -33.61 -30.20 -0.64
N TYR A 9 -33.10 -30.01 -1.86
CA TYR A 9 -32.32 -28.84 -2.24
C TYR A 9 -32.88 -28.23 -3.52
N ILE A 10 -32.90 -26.91 -3.56
CA ILE A 10 -33.23 -26.12 -4.76
C ILE A 10 -32.01 -25.26 -5.08
N GLN A 11 -31.50 -25.39 -6.28
CA GLN A 11 -30.42 -24.53 -6.77
C GLN A 11 -31.01 -23.48 -7.72
N MET A 12 -30.69 -22.22 -7.45
CA MET A 12 -31.00 -21.09 -8.31
C MET A 12 -29.69 -20.50 -8.85
N MET A 13 -29.62 -20.26 -10.14
CA MET A 13 -28.48 -19.58 -10.76
C MET A 13 -28.84 -18.11 -10.96
N ILE A 14 -28.01 -17.23 -10.42
CA ILE A 14 -28.08 -15.77 -10.61
C ILE A 14 -26.90 -15.41 -11.50
N ILE A 15 -27.17 -14.78 -12.64
CA ILE A 15 -26.15 -14.29 -13.56
C ILE A 15 -26.00 -12.79 -13.30
N VAL A 16 -24.80 -12.38 -12.86
CA VAL A 16 -24.44 -10.98 -12.67
C VAL A 16 -23.75 -10.51 -13.94
N GLY A 17 -24.09 -9.31 -14.42
CA GLY A 17 -23.55 -8.76 -15.68
C GLY A 17 -22.17 -8.11 -15.54
N ASP A 18 -21.72 -7.89 -14.30
CA ASP A 18 -20.45 -7.24 -13.97
C ASP A 18 -19.32 -8.26 -13.83
N GLU A 19 -18.06 -7.76 -13.88
CA GLU A 19 -16.89 -8.61 -13.62
C GLU A 19 -16.96 -9.22 -12.21
N PRO A 20 -16.57 -10.49 -12.03
CA PRO A 20 -16.68 -11.18 -10.73
C PRO A 20 -15.91 -10.49 -9.58
N MET A 21 -14.86 -9.73 -9.90
CA MET A 21 -14.03 -8.99 -8.93
C MET A 21 -14.49 -7.55 -8.70
N SER A 22 -15.54 -7.08 -9.38
CA SER A 22 -16.07 -5.75 -9.19
C SER A 22 -16.81 -5.62 -7.86
N GLN A 23 -16.80 -4.43 -7.28
CA GLN A 23 -17.54 -4.11 -6.05
C GLN A 23 -19.04 -4.40 -6.21
N ARG A 24 -19.62 -4.05 -7.37
CA ARG A 24 -21.03 -4.32 -7.68
C ARG A 24 -21.39 -5.80 -7.66
N SER A 25 -20.48 -6.65 -8.15
CA SER A 25 -20.67 -8.09 -8.13
C SER A 25 -20.70 -8.63 -6.70
N MET A 26 -19.83 -8.13 -5.84
CA MET A 26 -19.79 -8.46 -4.40
C MET A 26 -21.00 -7.90 -3.65
N ASP A 27 -21.44 -6.67 -3.94
CA ASP A 27 -22.65 -6.07 -3.35
C ASP A 27 -23.91 -6.89 -3.71
N SER A 28 -23.95 -7.46 -4.91
CA SER A 28 -25.02 -8.37 -5.34
C SER A 28 -25.11 -9.63 -4.48
N VAL A 29 -23.94 -10.14 -3.99
CA VAL A 29 -23.91 -11.28 -3.05
C VAL A 29 -24.51 -10.90 -1.71
N ALA A 30 -24.14 -9.72 -1.17
CA ALA A 30 -24.71 -9.21 0.08
C ALA A 30 -26.22 -9.09 -0.01
N LEU A 31 -26.73 -8.48 -1.09
CA LEU A 31 -28.17 -8.35 -1.34
C LEU A 31 -28.87 -9.72 -1.45
N ALA A 32 -28.25 -10.68 -2.13
CA ALA A 32 -28.79 -12.03 -2.26
C ALA A 32 -28.84 -12.76 -0.91
N ARG A 33 -27.80 -12.65 -0.09
CA ARG A 33 -27.79 -13.22 1.27
C ARG A 33 -28.84 -12.61 2.17
N ASP A 34 -29.01 -11.30 2.12
CA ASP A 34 -29.99 -10.56 2.90
C ASP A 34 -31.44 -10.93 2.51
N ALA A 35 -31.68 -11.05 1.20
CA ALA A 35 -32.98 -11.51 0.69
C ALA A 35 -33.28 -12.94 1.13
N LEU A 36 -32.33 -13.85 1.00
CA LEU A 36 -32.50 -15.25 1.40
C LEU A 36 -32.72 -15.39 2.92
N ALA A 37 -32.01 -14.61 3.75
CA ALA A 37 -32.21 -14.61 5.19
C ALA A 37 -33.64 -14.19 5.57
N ARG A 38 -34.16 -13.11 4.95
CA ARG A 38 -35.57 -12.65 5.17
C ARG A 38 -36.58 -13.69 4.75
N TYR A 39 -36.35 -14.38 3.63
CA TYR A 39 -37.28 -15.45 3.18
C TYR A 39 -37.16 -16.70 4.05
N SER A 40 -35.99 -17.06 4.52
CA SER A 40 -35.78 -18.18 5.42
C SER A 40 -36.55 -18.01 6.74
N ASP A 41 -36.50 -16.81 7.32
CA ASP A 41 -37.22 -16.47 8.54
C ASP A 41 -38.77 -16.57 8.37
N GLN A 42 -39.26 -16.26 7.17
CA GLN A 42 -40.71 -16.34 6.87
C GLN A 42 -41.18 -17.78 6.58
N MET A 43 -40.27 -18.62 6.10
CA MET A 43 -40.61 -19.98 5.64
C MET A 43 -40.14 -21.08 6.60
N GLY A 44 -40.20 -20.96 7.86
CA GLY A 44 -39.81 -21.83 8.97
C GLY A 44 -39.45 -23.33 8.71
N TRP A 45 -39.59 -23.82 7.49
CA TRP A 45 -39.20 -25.16 7.03
C TRP A 45 -37.86 -25.21 6.29
N MET A 46 -37.23 -24.06 5.97
CA MET A 46 -35.92 -24.01 5.34
C MET A 46 -34.83 -24.27 6.37
N ALA A 47 -34.05 -25.33 6.16
CA ALA A 47 -32.95 -25.70 7.05
C ALA A 47 -31.71 -24.78 6.92
N GLY A 48 -31.56 -24.10 5.79
CA GLY A 48 -30.46 -23.16 5.54
C GLY A 48 -30.41 -22.71 4.08
N THR A 49 -29.79 -21.56 3.88
CA THR A 49 -29.57 -20.97 2.57
C THR A 49 -28.10 -20.63 2.40
N TRP A 50 -27.54 -20.87 1.22
CA TRP A 50 -26.15 -20.58 0.89
C TRP A 50 -26.08 -19.88 -0.45
N VAL A 51 -25.30 -18.80 -0.51
CA VAL A 51 -24.90 -18.15 -1.76
C VAL A 51 -23.46 -18.57 -2.07
N VAL A 52 -23.25 -19.25 -3.19
CA VAL A 52 -21.98 -19.79 -3.60
C VAL A 52 -21.60 -19.29 -4.99
N GLY A 53 -20.33 -19.18 -5.29
CA GLY A 53 -19.80 -18.73 -6.58
C GLY A 53 -18.59 -17.83 -6.39
N THR A 54 -17.91 -17.50 -7.47
CA THR A 54 -16.69 -16.65 -7.41
C THR A 54 -16.94 -15.33 -6.70
N PRO A 55 -18.01 -14.56 -6.99
CA PRO A 55 -18.27 -13.31 -6.26
C PRO A 55 -18.53 -13.51 -4.76
N ALA A 56 -19.16 -14.64 -4.36
CA ALA A 56 -19.43 -14.92 -2.96
C ALA A 56 -18.14 -15.24 -2.18
N ILE A 57 -17.23 -15.99 -2.79
CA ILE A 57 -15.91 -16.28 -2.22
C ILE A 57 -15.11 -14.98 -2.07
N LEU A 58 -15.12 -14.12 -3.08
CA LEU A 58 -14.40 -12.85 -3.06
C LEU A 58 -14.99 -11.90 -2.01
N TYR A 59 -16.31 -11.88 -1.87
CA TYR A 59 -16.99 -11.12 -0.82
C TYR A 59 -16.56 -11.57 0.58
N ASP A 60 -16.55 -12.88 0.82
CA ASP A 60 -16.14 -13.43 2.13
C ASP A 60 -14.66 -13.15 2.42
N ILE A 61 -13.80 -13.20 1.40
CA ILE A 61 -12.38 -12.83 1.54
C ILE A 61 -12.25 -11.34 1.82
N SER A 62 -12.97 -10.48 1.10
CA SER A 62 -12.88 -9.03 1.32
C SER A 62 -13.37 -8.63 2.72
N ASP A 63 -14.43 -9.23 3.21
CA ASP A 63 -14.97 -8.96 4.54
C ASP A 63 -13.98 -9.34 5.65
N VAL A 64 -13.33 -10.51 5.53
CA VAL A 64 -12.27 -10.93 6.45
C VAL A 64 -11.07 -9.98 6.35
N VAL A 65 -10.64 -9.64 5.14
CA VAL A 65 -9.51 -8.74 4.92
C VAL A 65 -9.80 -7.37 5.50
N ASP A 66 -10.96 -6.78 5.24
CA ASP A 66 -11.32 -5.45 5.75
C ASP A 66 -11.34 -5.42 7.28
N SER A 67 -11.78 -6.50 7.94
CA SER A 67 -11.79 -6.59 9.39
C SER A 67 -10.39 -6.76 10.02
N GLU A 68 -9.54 -7.56 9.38
CA GLU A 68 -8.21 -7.91 9.90
C GLU A 68 -7.11 -6.95 9.40
N PHE A 69 -7.29 -6.35 8.22
CA PHE A 69 -6.26 -5.55 7.57
C PHE A 69 -5.83 -4.34 8.40
N SER A 70 -6.76 -3.67 9.07
CA SER A 70 -6.45 -2.53 9.93
C SER A 70 -5.46 -2.87 11.05
N TRP A 71 -5.58 -4.06 11.66
CA TRP A 71 -4.65 -4.52 12.68
C TRP A 71 -3.29 -4.89 12.10
N ILE A 72 -3.28 -5.52 10.93
CA ILE A 72 -2.07 -5.88 10.20
C ILE A 72 -1.34 -4.61 9.77
N GLU A 73 -2.04 -3.62 9.23
CA GLU A 73 -1.49 -2.33 8.82
C GLU A 73 -0.76 -1.64 9.98
N VAL A 74 -1.43 -1.49 11.12
CA VAL A 74 -0.83 -0.91 12.33
C VAL A 74 0.36 -1.73 12.80
N GLY A 75 0.25 -3.06 12.82
CA GLY A 75 1.34 -3.96 13.23
C GLY A 75 2.57 -3.82 12.33
N VAL A 76 2.37 -3.77 11.01
CA VAL A 76 3.45 -3.58 10.03
C VAL A 76 4.07 -2.20 10.18
N MET A 77 3.29 -1.14 10.34
CA MET A 77 3.83 0.22 10.57
C MET A 77 4.68 0.29 11.84
N VAL A 78 4.23 -0.33 12.94
CA VAL A 78 4.98 -0.39 14.19
C VAL A 78 6.27 -1.17 14.01
N LEU A 79 6.23 -2.33 13.35
CA LEU A 79 7.41 -3.14 13.07
C LEU A 79 8.44 -2.36 12.24
N ILE A 80 7.99 -1.70 11.19
CA ILE A 80 8.83 -0.85 10.33
C ILE A 80 9.42 0.32 11.12
N TYR A 81 8.61 0.98 11.94
CA TYR A 81 9.11 2.05 12.81
C TYR A 81 10.25 1.56 13.72
N ILE A 82 10.08 0.39 14.35
CA ILE A 82 11.09 -0.21 15.22
C ILE A 82 12.36 -0.54 14.42
N LEU A 83 12.23 -1.17 13.26
CA LEU A 83 13.36 -1.50 12.39
C LEU A 83 14.13 -0.26 11.96
N LEU A 84 13.43 0.78 11.51
CA LEU A 84 14.05 2.05 11.12
C LEU A 84 14.69 2.75 12.31
N LEU A 85 14.07 2.71 13.49
CA LEU A 85 14.63 3.24 14.73
C LEU A 85 15.99 2.56 15.04
N LEU A 86 16.06 1.24 14.89
CA LEU A 86 17.28 0.48 15.12
C LEU A 86 18.35 0.79 14.07
N VAL A 87 17.97 0.88 12.80
CA VAL A 87 18.91 1.11 11.69
C VAL A 87 19.40 2.57 11.68
N LEU A 88 18.49 3.53 11.81
CA LEU A 88 18.82 4.96 11.69
C LEU A 88 19.22 5.59 13.03
N GLY A 89 18.92 4.95 14.17
CA GLY A 89 19.27 5.44 15.49
C GLY A 89 18.63 6.79 15.87
N SER A 90 17.48 7.12 15.29
CA SER A 90 16.74 8.37 15.50
C SER A 90 15.27 8.06 15.72
N TYR A 91 14.59 8.84 16.60
CA TYR A 91 13.15 8.73 16.80
C TYR A 91 12.33 9.38 15.68
N LEU A 92 12.81 10.49 15.17
CA LEU A 92 12.02 11.35 14.28
C LEU A 92 12.12 10.96 12.81
N THR A 93 13.27 10.41 12.42
CA THR A 93 13.51 9.98 11.04
C THR A 93 12.54 8.89 10.59
N PRO A 94 12.27 7.81 11.38
CA PRO A 94 11.26 6.81 11.01
C PRO A 94 9.85 7.38 10.86
N VAL A 95 9.45 8.31 11.74
CA VAL A 95 8.14 8.99 11.64
C VAL A 95 8.02 9.75 10.32
N ARG A 96 9.08 10.51 9.96
CA ARG A 96 9.14 11.22 8.68
C ARG A 96 9.02 10.23 7.50
N SER A 97 9.80 9.14 7.52
CA SER A 97 9.79 8.13 6.45
C SER A 97 8.40 7.51 6.26
N LEU A 98 7.75 7.10 7.36
CA LEU A 98 6.39 6.58 7.30
C LEU A 98 5.40 7.64 6.77
N ALA A 99 5.52 8.89 7.22
CA ALA A 99 4.65 9.97 6.76
C ALA A 99 4.81 10.25 5.25
N THR A 100 6.03 10.22 4.71
CA THR A 100 6.28 10.42 3.28
C THR A 100 5.74 9.26 2.45
N ILE A 101 5.87 8.00 2.91
CA ILE A 101 5.32 6.84 2.22
C ILE A 101 3.78 6.90 2.22
N MET A 102 3.16 7.20 3.36
CA MET A 102 1.71 7.35 3.44
C MET A 102 1.20 8.46 2.51
N MET A 103 1.93 9.57 2.40
CA MET A 103 1.61 10.63 1.44
C MET A 103 1.64 10.11 -0.01
N SER A 104 2.65 9.34 -0.39
CA SER A 104 2.75 8.72 -1.72
C SER A 104 1.62 7.75 -1.99
N VAL A 105 1.25 6.92 -1.01
CA VAL A 105 0.12 5.99 -1.11
C VAL A 105 -1.19 6.77 -1.35
N VAL A 106 -1.47 7.80 -0.55
CA VAL A 106 -2.68 8.63 -0.69
C VAL A 106 -2.73 9.32 -2.06
N TRP A 107 -1.61 9.89 -2.54
CA TRP A 107 -1.54 10.49 -3.87
C TRP A 107 -1.79 9.48 -4.97
N THR A 108 -1.22 8.29 -4.84
CA THR A 108 -1.40 7.22 -5.81
C THR A 108 -2.83 6.70 -5.85
N LEU A 109 -3.47 6.51 -4.69
CA LEU A 109 -4.88 6.13 -4.61
C LEU A 109 -5.79 7.20 -5.23
N GLY A 110 -5.52 8.47 -4.94
CA GLY A 110 -6.25 9.58 -5.56
C GLY A 110 -6.12 9.58 -7.08
N MET A 111 -4.90 9.34 -7.60
CA MET A 111 -4.65 9.30 -9.04
C MET A 111 -5.23 8.05 -9.71
N LEU A 112 -5.15 6.90 -9.04
CA LEU A 112 -5.79 5.65 -9.47
C LEU A 112 -7.29 5.84 -9.64
N GLN A 113 -7.95 6.40 -8.61
CA GLN A 113 -9.39 6.69 -8.64
C GLN A 113 -9.75 7.67 -9.74
N LEU A 114 -8.94 8.71 -9.94
CA LEU A 114 -9.17 9.69 -11.00
C LEU A 114 -9.07 9.06 -12.39
N VAL A 115 -8.02 8.27 -12.64
CA VAL A 115 -7.79 7.68 -13.97
C VAL A 115 -8.79 6.56 -14.26
N PHE A 116 -8.93 5.58 -13.37
CA PHE A 116 -9.76 4.41 -13.64
C PHE A 116 -11.24 4.70 -13.45
N ALA A 117 -11.66 5.34 -12.37
CA ALA A 117 -13.07 5.59 -12.13
C ALA A 117 -13.64 6.74 -12.98
N HIS A 118 -12.93 7.89 -13.10
CA HIS A 118 -13.48 9.06 -13.77
C HIS A 118 -13.15 9.12 -15.27
N VAL A 119 -11.95 8.68 -15.69
CA VAL A 119 -11.56 8.76 -17.11
C VAL A 119 -11.95 7.49 -17.87
N LEU A 120 -11.67 6.31 -17.30
CA LEU A 120 -11.95 5.02 -17.95
C LEU A 120 -13.34 4.46 -17.61
N GLY A 121 -14.01 4.98 -16.56
CA GLY A 121 -15.33 4.49 -16.12
C GLY A 121 -15.31 3.08 -15.54
N ALA A 122 -14.14 2.58 -15.13
CA ALA A 122 -13.95 1.28 -14.51
C ALA A 122 -13.97 1.41 -12.97
N GLU A 123 -14.53 0.45 -12.28
CA GLU A 123 -14.45 0.41 -10.82
C GLU A 123 -13.09 -0.12 -10.40
N VAL A 124 -12.46 0.54 -9.41
CA VAL A 124 -11.18 0.08 -8.85
C VAL A 124 -11.39 -1.23 -8.10
N VAL A 125 -10.58 -2.22 -8.40
CA VAL A 125 -10.65 -3.54 -7.75
C VAL A 125 -10.23 -3.41 -6.29
N TRP A 126 -11.04 -3.93 -5.38
CA TRP A 126 -10.91 -3.78 -3.92
C TRP A 126 -9.53 -4.17 -3.34
N ILE A 127 -8.85 -5.14 -3.96
CA ILE A 127 -7.53 -5.62 -3.48
C ILE A 127 -6.38 -4.67 -3.86
N VAL A 128 -6.55 -3.80 -4.85
CA VAL A 128 -5.47 -2.94 -5.37
C VAL A 128 -4.93 -1.97 -4.31
N PRO A 129 -5.77 -1.28 -3.50
CA PRO A 129 -5.28 -0.45 -2.40
C PRO A 129 -4.40 -1.21 -1.39
N ILE A 130 -4.75 -2.44 -1.08
CA ILE A 130 -4.02 -3.31 -0.16
C ILE A 130 -2.65 -3.68 -0.72
N VAL A 131 -2.63 -4.14 -1.98
CA VAL A 131 -1.39 -4.47 -2.70
C VAL A 131 -0.49 -3.25 -2.81
N LEU A 132 -1.05 -2.09 -3.16
CA LEU A 132 -0.33 -0.83 -3.23
C LEU A 132 0.32 -0.49 -1.88
N PHE A 133 -0.44 -0.53 -0.79
CA PHE A 133 0.05 -0.21 0.54
C PHE A 133 1.22 -1.10 0.94
N VAL A 134 1.06 -2.43 0.85
CA VAL A 134 2.08 -3.40 1.25
C VAL A 134 3.35 -3.25 0.42
N ILE A 135 3.22 -3.12 -0.91
CA ILE A 135 4.38 -3.01 -1.80
C ILE A 135 5.05 -1.64 -1.66
N CYS A 136 4.30 -0.54 -1.54
CA CYS A 136 4.89 0.79 -1.32
C CYS A 136 5.65 0.88 0.00
N LEU A 137 5.17 0.24 1.06
CA LEU A 137 5.93 0.15 2.32
C LEU A 137 7.28 -0.56 2.13
N GLY A 138 7.32 -1.65 1.36
CA GLY A 138 8.56 -2.38 1.08
C GLY A 138 9.51 -1.62 0.17
N LEU A 139 9.05 -1.20 -1.00
CA LEU A 139 9.90 -0.60 -2.04
C LEU A 139 10.20 0.88 -1.79
N GLY A 140 9.24 1.65 -1.26
CA GLY A 140 9.42 3.08 -1.02
C GLY A 140 10.46 3.39 0.05
N MET A 141 10.59 2.49 1.04
CA MET A 141 11.57 2.66 2.11
C MET A 141 13.02 2.52 1.66
N ASP A 142 13.31 1.68 0.67
CA ASP A 142 14.68 1.38 0.26
C ASP A 142 15.39 2.65 -0.23
N TYR A 143 14.72 3.51 -0.99
CA TYR A 143 15.28 4.78 -1.47
C TYR A 143 15.47 5.80 -0.34
N ASP A 144 14.52 5.87 0.58
CA ASP A 144 14.60 6.78 1.73
C ASP A 144 15.72 6.37 2.69
N ILE A 145 15.86 5.07 2.98
CA ILE A 145 16.96 4.54 3.79
C ILE A 145 18.30 4.84 3.13
N LEU A 146 18.42 4.62 1.82
CA LEU A 146 19.65 4.89 1.08
C LEU A 146 20.06 6.36 1.19
N LEU A 147 19.15 7.29 0.95
CA LEU A 147 19.43 8.72 1.06
C LEU A 147 19.74 9.11 2.51
N THR A 148 18.92 8.68 3.46
CA THR A 148 19.05 9.04 4.87
C THR A 148 20.34 8.53 5.49
N THR A 149 20.79 7.30 5.15
CA THR A 149 22.07 6.76 5.59
C THR A 149 23.24 7.56 5.02
N ARG A 150 23.18 7.99 3.76
CA ARG A 150 24.22 8.85 3.16
C ARG A 150 24.29 10.23 3.83
N ILE A 151 23.15 10.83 4.15
CA ILE A 151 23.11 12.10 4.89
C ILE A 151 23.76 11.89 6.28
N ARG A 152 23.42 10.79 6.96
CA ARG A 152 24.02 10.44 8.24
C ARG A 152 25.54 10.26 8.16
N GLU A 153 26.06 9.59 7.16
CA GLU A 153 27.49 9.46 6.91
C GLU A 153 28.18 10.84 6.81
N GLY A 154 27.55 11.80 6.12
CA GLY A 154 28.01 13.18 6.03
C GLY A 154 28.04 13.86 7.40
N LYS A 155 27.01 13.68 8.22
CA LYS A 155 26.96 14.22 9.59
C LYS A 155 28.05 13.62 10.48
N VAL A 156 28.30 12.33 10.40
CA VAL A 156 29.40 11.67 11.16
C VAL A 156 30.76 12.21 10.74
N ARG A 157 30.95 12.60 9.47
CA ARG A 157 32.17 13.25 8.96
C ARG A 157 32.30 14.73 9.39
N GLY A 158 31.33 15.28 10.13
CA GLY A 158 31.36 16.65 10.64
C GLY A 158 30.73 17.71 9.73
N PHE A 159 30.00 17.30 8.68
CA PHE A 159 29.32 18.24 7.79
C PHE A 159 28.13 18.91 8.54
N SER A 160 27.81 20.14 8.15
CA SER A 160 26.56 20.76 8.55
C SER A 160 25.38 19.93 8.06
N ASN A 161 24.17 20.13 8.58
CA ASN A 161 22.98 19.37 8.11
C ASN A 161 22.75 19.60 6.61
N ASP A 162 22.85 20.84 6.16
CA ASP A 162 22.62 21.22 4.77
C ASP A 162 23.70 20.70 3.82
N ASP A 163 24.97 20.74 4.23
CA ASP A 163 26.05 20.21 3.42
C ASP A 163 25.97 18.69 3.30
N ALA A 164 25.59 17.99 4.38
CA ALA A 164 25.38 16.55 4.36
C ALA A 164 24.22 16.16 3.41
N ILE A 165 23.11 16.92 3.41
CA ILE A 165 21.99 16.71 2.50
C ILE A 165 22.44 16.93 1.04
N ARG A 166 23.15 18.02 0.75
CA ARG A 166 23.63 18.34 -0.60
C ARG A 166 24.61 17.27 -1.13
N ASP A 167 25.57 16.85 -0.31
CA ASP A 167 26.53 15.80 -0.68
C ASP A 167 25.85 14.46 -0.95
N ALA A 168 24.89 14.07 -0.09
CA ALA A 168 24.13 12.84 -0.27
C ALA A 168 23.28 12.85 -1.54
N LEU A 169 22.60 13.96 -1.84
CA LEU A 169 21.81 14.10 -3.08
C LEU A 169 22.71 14.09 -4.32
N ALA A 170 23.83 14.78 -4.29
CA ALA A 170 24.76 14.81 -5.42
C ALA A 170 25.31 13.42 -5.78
N ARG A 171 25.54 12.56 -4.77
CA ARG A 171 26.10 11.21 -4.96
C ARG A 171 25.04 10.14 -5.23
N SER A 172 23.88 10.24 -4.59
CA SER A 172 22.87 9.17 -4.61
C SER A 172 21.63 9.53 -5.41
N GLY A 173 21.33 10.81 -5.62
CA GLY A 173 20.09 11.25 -6.29
C GLY A 173 19.93 10.67 -7.69
N GLY A 174 21.00 10.69 -8.50
CA GLY A 174 20.95 10.12 -9.86
C GLY A 174 20.69 8.60 -9.87
N ILE A 175 21.25 7.87 -8.90
CA ILE A 175 21.03 6.42 -8.77
C ILE A 175 19.59 6.14 -8.38
N ILE A 176 19.07 6.87 -7.38
CA ILE A 176 17.68 6.73 -6.91
C ILE A 176 16.70 6.99 -8.06
N THR A 177 16.91 8.10 -8.79
CA THR A 177 16.06 8.46 -9.95
C THR A 177 16.10 7.38 -11.04
N LEU A 178 17.29 6.88 -11.39
CA LEU A 178 17.43 5.86 -12.41
C LEU A 178 16.78 4.53 -12.00
N CYS A 179 17.01 4.08 -10.76
CA CYS A 179 16.36 2.88 -10.23
C CYS A 179 14.82 3.03 -10.22
N GLY A 180 14.31 4.20 -9.81
CA GLY A 180 12.88 4.46 -9.82
C GLY A 180 12.29 4.46 -11.23
N LEU A 181 12.98 5.03 -12.22
CA LEU A 181 12.54 4.99 -13.61
C LEU A 181 12.49 3.55 -14.16
N ILE A 182 13.50 2.73 -13.87
CA ILE A 182 13.54 1.34 -14.31
C ILE A 182 12.39 0.54 -13.64
N MET A 183 12.26 0.64 -12.32
CA MET A 183 11.22 -0.10 -11.59
C MET A 183 9.82 0.40 -11.92
N GLY A 184 9.58 1.70 -11.89
CA GLY A 184 8.30 2.29 -12.24
C GLY A 184 7.91 1.96 -13.69
N GLY A 185 8.88 2.06 -14.62
CA GLY A 185 8.69 1.66 -16.02
C GLY A 185 8.33 0.17 -16.15
N THR A 186 8.97 -0.70 -15.36
CA THR A 186 8.66 -2.14 -15.38
C THR A 186 7.22 -2.40 -14.92
N PHE A 187 6.75 -1.77 -13.84
CA PHE A 187 5.36 -1.91 -13.41
C PHE A 187 4.36 -1.33 -14.42
N LEU A 188 4.69 -0.21 -15.07
CA LEU A 188 3.84 0.38 -16.10
C LEU A 188 3.67 -0.54 -17.32
N THR A 189 4.56 -1.52 -17.57
CA THR A 189 4.33 -2.50 -18.64
C THR A 189 3.09 -3.35 -18.42
N LEU A 190 2.63 -3.51 -17.17
CA LEU A 190 1.40 -4.21 -16.84
C LEU A 190 0.14 -3.53 -17.40
N LEU A 191 0.22 -2.25 -17.77
CA LEU A 191 -0.87 -1.55 -18.48
C LEU A 191 -1.25 -2.19 -19.82
N ILE A 192 -0.34 -2.95 -20.43
CA ILE A 192 -0.58 -3.66 -21.70
C ILE A 192 -1.37 -4.96 -21.46
N SER A 193 -1.57 -5.36 -20.20
CA SER A 193 -2.31 -6.58 -19.86
C SER A 193 -3.76 -6.53 -20.34
N GLY A 194 -4.33 -7.68 -20.67
CA GLY A 194 -5.77 -7.82 -20.92
C GLY A 194 -6.64 -7.86 -19.64
N SER A 195 -6.05 -7.81 -18.44
CA SER A 195 -6.75 -7.83 -17.15
C SER A 195 -6.76 -6.45 -16.51
N THR A 196 -7.95 -5.93 -16.23
CA THR A 196 -8.14 -4.62 -15.56
C THR A 196 -7.40 -4.55 -14.23
N MET A 197 -7.48 -5.61 -13.42
CA MET A 197 -6.76 -5.69 -12.14
C MET A 197 -5.24 -5.52 -12.30
N LEU A 198 -4.64 -6.17 -13.30
CA LEU A 198 -3.19 -6.03 -13.55
C LEU A 198 -2.83 -4.65 -14.08
N GLN A 199 -3.70 -4.02 -14.87
CA GLN A 199 -3.52 -2.63 -15.31
C GLN A 199 -3.55 -1.66 -14.13
N GLU A 200 -4.51 -1.83 -13.22
CA GLU A 200 -4.62 -1.00 -12.01
C GLU A 200 -3.39 -1.17 -11.09
N ILE A 201 -2.97 -2.40 -10.82
CA ILE A 201 -1.76 -2.68 -10.03
C ILE A 201 -0.53 -2.08 -10.71
N GLY A 202 -0.38 -2.28 -12.01
CA GLY A 202 0.73 -1.73 -12.78
C GLY A 202 0.79 -0.22 -12.76
N PHE A 203 -0.36 0.45 -12.94
CA PHE A 203 -0.47 1.89 -12.83
C PHE A 203 -0.15 2.38 -11.42
N ALA A 204 -0.79 1.80 -10.41
CA ALA A 204 -0.62 2.20 -9.02
C ALA A 204 0.83 2.08 -8.57
N LEU A 205 1.47 0.93 -8.76
CA LEU A 205 2.85 0.71 -8.36
C LEU A 205 3.82 1.54 -9.21
N GLY A 206 3.63 1.60 -10.52
CA GLY A 206 4.46 2.39 -11.41
C GLY A 206 4.41 3.86 -11.05
N PHE A 207 3.22 4.42 -10.85
CA PHE A 207 3.03 5.81 -10.45
C PHE A 207 3.61 6.10 -9.06
N ALA A 208 3.34 5.25 -8.06
CA ALA A 208 3.88 5.41 -6.71
C ALA A 208 5.41 5.47 -6.71
N ILE A 209 6.08 4.52 -7.37
CA ILE A 209 7.53 4.45 -7.43
C ILE A 209 8.13 5.66 -8.17
N LEU A 210 7.48 6.11 -9.24
CA LEU A 210 7.92 7.30 -9.98
C LEU A 210 7.77 8.56 -9.12
N VAL A 211 6.65 8.73 -8.42
CA VAL A 211 6.45 9.87 -7.52
C VAL A 211 7.47 9.83 -6.38
N ASP A 212 7.70 8.68 -5.77
CA ASP A 212 8.68 8.54 -4.70
C ASP A 212 10.10 8.89 -5.18
N SER A 213 10.55 8.29 -6.27
CA SER A 213 11.93 8.44 -6.73
C SER A 213 12.22 9.78 -7.42
N LEU A 214 11.22 10.43 -8.03
CA LEU A 214 11.38 11.68 -8.76
C LEU A 214 11.00 12.92 -7.95
N LEU A 215 10.09 12.79 -7.00
CA LEU A 215 9.56 13.93 -6.25
C LEU A 215 9.82 13.80 -4.74
N VAL A 216 9.38 12.69 -4.12
CA VAL A 216 9.41 12.59 -2.65
C VAL A 216 10.83 12.51 -2.14
N VAL A 217 11.61 11.54 -2.61
CA VAL A 217 12.99 11.32 -2.11
C VAL A 217 13.92 12.47 -2.46
N PRO A 218 13.97 13.03 -3.69
CA PRO A 218 14.92 14.11 -4.00
C PRO A 218 14.50 15.51 -3.51
N TYR A 219 13.21 15.75 -3.24
CA TYR A 219 12.75 17.09 -2.86
C TYR A 219 12.07 17.13 -1.49
N VAL A 220 11.06 16.27 -1.25
CA VAL A 220 10.28 16.32 0.00
C VAL A 220 11.10 15.86 1.20
N VAL A 221 11.83 14.75 1.05
CA VAL A 221 12.68 14.22 2.12
C VAL A 221 13.76 15.20 2.54
N PRO A 222 14.56 15.79 1.65
CA PRO A 222 15.55 16.82 1.99
C PRO A 222 14.94 18.06 2.62
N ALA A 223 13.79 18.53 2.08
CA ALA A 223 13.09 19.69 2.64
C ALA A 223 12.64 19.46 4.09
N LEU A 224 12.05 18.29 4.36
CA LEU A 224 11.67 17.89 5.70
C LEU A 224 12.89 17.75 6.63
N MET A 225 13.99 17.15 6.16
CA MET A 225 15.21 17.03 6.96
C MET A 225 15.88 18.38 7.23
N HIS A 226 15.79 19.33 6.30
CA HIS A 226 16.25 20.70 6.51
C HIS A 226 15.41 21.40 7.59
N LEU A 227 14.07 21.30 7.51
CA LEU A 227 13.14 21.87 8.48
C LEU A 227 13.32 21.28 9.89
N MET A 228 13.56 19.98 9.98
CA MET A 228 13.78 19.27 11.24
C MET A 228 15.17 19.52 11.83
N GLY A 229 16.14 19.88 11.01
CA GLY A 229 17.51 20.20 11.42
C GLY A 229 18.15 19.09 12.27
N ASP A 230 18.82 19.47 13.35
CA ASP A 230 19.49 18.52 14.26
C ASP A 230 18.54 17.62 15.07
N TRP A 231 17.23 17.93 15.08
CA TRP A 231 16.23 17.05 15.69
C TRP A 231 16.09 15.72 14.97
N SER A 232 16.36 15.70 13.67
CA SER A 232 16.37 14.48 12.85
C SER A 232 17.33 13.41 13.37
N TRP A 233 18.34 13.81 14.17
CA TRP A 233 19.42 12.95 14.63
C TRP A 233 19.31 12.59 16.12
N LYS A 234 18.26 13.07 16.83
CA LYS A 234 18.03 12.72 18.22
C LYS A 234 17.50 11.30 18.34
N GLY A 235 18.29 10.43 18.99
CA GLY A 235 17.96 9.02 19.18
C GLY A 235 18.33 8.50 20.56
N PRO A 236 17.98 7.24 20.85
CA PRO A 236 18.27 6.60 22.14
C PRO A 236 19.77 6.55 22.41
N ARG A 237 20.18 6.90 23.62
CA ARG A 237 21.62 6.86 24.03
C ARG A 237 22.27 5.50 23.79
N PHE A 238 21.52 4.43 23.91
CA PHE A 238 21.96 3.06 23.67
C PHE A 238 22.41 2.82 22.21
N LEU A 239 21.65 3.32 21.22
CA LEU A 239 21.97 3.15 19.79
C LEU A 239 23.13 4.05 19.35
N ARG A 240 23.38 5.18 20.01
CA ARG A 240 24.54 6.03 19.75
C ARG A 240 25.87 5.29 20.00
N ARG A 241 25.92 4.39 21.02
CA ARG A 241 27.11 3.58 21.31
C ARG A 241 27.37 2.50 20.23
N ILE A 242 26.33 1.89 19.68
CA ILE A 242 26.46 0.84 18.67
C ILE A 242 26.94 1.41 17.32
N HIS A 243 26.61 2.67 17.01
CA HIS A 243 26.90 3.30 15.73
C HIS A 243 28.13 4.24 15.75
N GLY A 244 29.04 4.08 16.71
CA GLY A 244 30.35 4.76 16.69
C GLY A 244 30.33 6.24 17.07
N GLY A 245 29.42 6.64 17.94
CA GLY A 245 29.46 7.97 18.56
C GLY A 245 30.29 7.95 19.83
N GLU A 246 31.60 7.73 19.75
CA GLU A 246 32.54 8.22 20.75
C GLU A 246 32.79 9.69 20.44
N SER A 247 32.29 10.53 21.32
CA SER A 247 32.96 11.77 21.77
C SER A 247 32.21 12.32 22.97
N ASP A 248 32.93 12.47 24.00
CA ASP A 248 32.67 13.13 25.26
C ASP A 248 31.91 14.47 25.13
#